data_37266932d831f094523f81be7b8afcdf
#
_entry.id   37266932d831f094523f81be7b8afcdf
#
_cell.length_a   1.000
_cell.length_b   1.000
_cell.length_c   1.000
_cell.angle_alpha   90.00
_cell.angle_beta   90.00
_cell.angle_gamma   90.00
#
_symmetry.space_group_name_H-M   'P 1'
#
loop_
_entity.id
_entity.type
_entity.pdbx_description
1 polymer ?
#
loop_
_entity_poly.entity_id
_entity_poly.type
_entity_poly.pdbx_seq_one_letter_code
_entity_poly.pdbx_strand_id
1 'polypeptide(L)'
;ATCRAPASTSTRSGARCSTTTSRGPSAWRAARATSTWSSGRRTPPTSTPCATPTPVARCSALDAVDTPIIVGAILDEPAPAVSNASLYYRPGGGEPERYVKQHPVPFAEYVPHRDFYRLFSDKVDLVRVGFAKGERNAAFSVEGRDGTFSAVPTICFEVAYDGLMRSAVKDAEAKGDPSLLVVQTNNATFGYTAESTQQYAISRIRAIEHGRSIAHVSTVGVSGFINPDGSSSPVTGLFTAAQPVEDVVLRSGLTLSDRLGPWVEIGCALVLLLAVGWRVRRGATGRVGGQPTSHPTEEVTTGA
;
A
#
# COMPACT_ATOMS: atom_id res chain seq x y z
N ALA A 1 -16.12 2.10 -11.45
CA ALA A 1 -17.00 1.18 -12.14
C ALA A 1 -18.34 1.85 -12.34
N THR A 2 -18.68 2.01 -13.58
CA THR A 2 -20.05 2.29 -13.94
C THR A 2 -20.84 1.04 -13.65
N CYS A 3 -21.79 1.08 -12.71
CA CYS A 3 -22.83 0.08 -12.59
C CYS A 3 -23.66 0.12 -13.88
N ARG A 4 -23.33 -0.68 -14.85
CA ARG A 4 -24.17 -0.91 -16.02
C ARG A 4 -24.94 -2.18 -15.72
N ALA A 5 -26.25 -2.07 -15.58
CA ALA A 5 -27.13 -3.21 -15.46
C ALA A 5 -26.94 -4.12 -16.69
N PRO A 6 -26.79 -5.42 -16.53
CA PRO A 6 -26.79 -6.34 -17.66
C PRO A 6 -28.22 -6.40 -18.20
N ALA A 7 -28.34 -6.20 -19.51
CA ALA A 7 -29.55 -6.53 -20.23
C ALA A 7 -29.88 -8.00 -20.00
N SER A 8 -31.11 -8.26 -19.65
CA SER A 8 -31.67 -9.59 -19.41
C SER A 8 -31.40 -10.53 -20.57
N THR A 9 -30.56 -11.54 -20.34
CA THR A 9 -30.65 -12.82 -21.04
C THR A 9 -30.28 -13.92 -20.03
N SER A 10 -31.30 -14.67 -19.70
CA SER A 10 -31.28 -15.88 -18.93
C SER A 10 -30.32 -16.90 -19.53
N THR A 11 -29.24 -17.19 -18.82
CA THR A 11 -28.62 -18.53 -18.87
C THR A 11 -27.90 -18.74 -17.54
N ARG A 12 -28.46 -19.62 -16.71
CA ARG A 12 -27.82 -20.21 -15.55
C ARG A 12 -26.60 -21.00 -16.05
N SER A 13 -25.41 -20.47 -15.92
CA SER A 13 -24.20 -21.29 -15.88
C SER A 13 -23.65 -21.23 -14.48
N GLY A 14 -23.88 -22.28 -13.70
CA GLY A 14 -23.27 -22.48 -12.41
C GLY A 14 -21.75 -22.56 -12.57
N ALA A 15 -21.05 -21.60 -12.00
CA ALA A 15 -19.61 -21.72 -11.81
C ALA A 15 -19.37 -22.87 -10.82
N ARG A 16 -18.92 -24.02 -11.33
CA ARG A 16 -18.42 -25.12 -10.49
C ARG A 16 -17.07 -24.70 -9.96
N CYS A 17 -17.02 -24.42 -8.67
CA CYS A 17 -15.76 -24.37 -7.95
C CYS A 17 -15.26 -25.81 -7.81
N SER A 18 -14.19 -26.17 -8.53
CA SER A 18 -13.55 -27.47 -8.38
C SER A 18 -12.76 -27.46 -7.07
N THR A 19 -13.20 -28.25 -6.11
CA THR A 19 -12.50 -28.52 -4.86
C THR A 19 -11.34 -29.47 -5.12
N THR A 20 -10.12 -28.95 -5.13
CA THR A 20 -8.93 -29.78 -4.96
C THR A 20 -8.52 -29.68 -3.49
N THR A 21 -8.84 -30.71 -2.72
CA THR A 21 -8.44 -30.85 -1.32
C THR A 21 -6.96 -31.21 -1.24
N SER A 22 -6.10 -30.23 -1.01
CA SER A 22 -4.78 -30.46 -0.44
C SER A 22 -4.83 -30.06 1.04
N ARG A 23 -4.69 -31.04 1.93
CA ARG A 23 -4.56 -30.83 3.38
C ARG A 23 -3.21 -30.16 3.67
N GLY A 24 -3.23 -28.84 3.78
CA GLY A 24 -2.18 -28.04 4.39
C GLY A 24 -2.81 -27.16 5.48
N PRO A 25 -2.04 -26.57 6.41
CA PRO A 25 -2.60 -25.83 7.54
C PRO A 25 -3.47 -24.68 7.02
N SER A 26 -4.77 -24.77 7.33
CA SER A 26 -5.84 -23.77 7.20
C SER A 26 -5.68 -22.77 6.04
N ALA A 27 -5.96 -23.23 4.82
CA ALA A 27 -6.20 -22.34 3.69
C ALA A 27 -7.67 -21.86 3.75
N TRP A 28 -7.87 -20.59 3.99
CA TRP A 28 -9.19 -19.93 3.94
C TRP A 28 -9.40 -19.39 2.53
N ARG A 29 -10.61 -19.55 2.01
CA ARG A 29 -10.99 -19.01 0.70
C ARG A 29 -11.61 -17.65 0.87
N ALA A 30 -11.04 -16.63 0.22
CA ALA A 30 -11.56 -15.28 0.27
C ALA A 30 -12.89 -15.15 -0.51
N ALA A 31 -13.81 -14.39 0.05
CA ALA A 31 -14.94 -13.86 -0.68
C ALA A 31 -14.48 -12.89 -1.79
N ARG A 32 -15.27 -12.75 -2.85
CA ARG A 32 -14.94 -11.86 -3.99
C ARG A 32 -14.65 -10.45 -3.49
N ALA A 33 -13.42 -10.00 -3.67
CA ALA A 33 -13.09 -8.59 -3.57
C ALA A 33 -13.17 -7.98 -4.96
N THR A 34 -14.13 -7.12 -5.21
CA THR A 34 -14.16 -6.26 -6.41
C THR A 34 -13.82 -4.87 -5.96
N SER A 35 -12.73 -4.31 -6.45
CA SER A 35 -12.45 -2.91 -6.25
C SER A 35 -12.75 -2.16 -7.54
N THR A 36 -13.46 -1.09 -7.41
CA THR A 36 -13.77 -0.20 -8.51
C THR A 36 -13.38 1.22 -8.15
N TRP A 37 -12.45 1.74 -8.90
CA TRP A 37 -12.06 3.14 -8.86
C TRP A 37 -12.59 3.84 -10.12
N SER A 38 -13.37 4.91 -9.97
CA SER A 38 -13.90 5.66 -11.11
C SER A 38 -12.96 6.83 -11.46
N SER A 39 -12.32 6.79 -12.62
CA SER A 39 -11.67 7.94 -13.23
C SER A 39 -12.69 8.72 -14.05
N GLY A 40 -13.43 9.61 -13.40
CA GLY A 40 -14.29 10.56 -14.11
C GLY A 40 -13.49 11.68 -14.76
N ARG A 41 -13.86 12.05 -15.99
CA ARG A 41 -13.42 13.29 -16.65
C ARG A 41 -13.63 14.47 -15.72
N ARG A 42 -12.85 15.53 -15.88
CA ARG A 42 -12.83 16.83 -15.21
C ARG A 42 -14.20 17.52 -15.08
N THR A 43 -15.08 16.90 -14.39
CA THR A 43 -16.17 17.57 -13.67
C THR A 43 -15.86 17.33 -12.20
N PRO A 44 -16.14 18.28 -11.28
CA PRO A 44 -16.04 17.98 -9.87
C PRO A 44 -16.81 16.70 -9.65
N PRO A 45 -16.26 15.70 -8.93
CA PRO A 45 -16.93 14.44 -8.76
C PRO A 45 -18.23 14.71 -8.03
N THR A 46 -19.31 14.79 -8.78
CA THR A 46 -20.62 14.53 -8.21
C THR A 46 -20.50 13.14 -7.63
N SER A 47 -20.39 13.09 -6.31
CA SER A 47 -20.61 11.95 -5.43
C SER A 47 -20.50 10.58 -6.09
N THR A 48 -19.50 9.80 -5.71
CA THR A 48 -19.55 8.34 -5.93
C THR A 48 -20.99 7.90 -5.56
N PRO A 49 -21.71 7.16 -6.42
CA PRO A 49 -23.13 6.84 -6.19
C PRO A 49 -23.41 6.14 -4.84
N CYS A 50 -22.37 5.66 -4.17
CA CYS A 50 -22.44 5.01 -2.86
C CYS A 50 -21.81 5.82 -1.71
N ALA A 51 -21.31 7.03 -1.96
CA ALA A 51 -20.60 7.84 -0.95
C ALA A 51 -21.41 9.06 -0.45
N THR A 52 -22.62 9.29 -0.95
CA THR A 52 -23.49 10.35 -0.44
C THR A 52 -24.18 9.91 0.85
N PRO A 53 -24.21 10.73 1.91
CA PRO A 53 -24.87 10.41 3.17
C PRO A 53 -26.40 10.50 3.12
N THR A 54 -27.02 10.43 1.95
CA THR A 54 -28.46 10.31 1.85
C THR A 54 -28.89 8.88 2.15
N PRO A 55 -29.82 8.67 3.11
CA PRO A 55 -30.18 7.33 3.61
C PRO A 55 -30.83 6.40 2.58
N VAL A 56 -30.92 6.75 1.32
CA VAL A 56 -31.79 6.07 0.33
C VAL A 56 -31.04 5.47 -0.86
N ALA A 57 -29.81 5.79 -1.10
CA ALA A 57 -29.06 5.12 -2.17
C ALA A 57 -28.31 3.90 -1.61
N ARG A 58 -29.02 2.87 -1.19
CA ARG A 58 -28.46 1.52 -1.16
C ARG A 58 -27.84 1.28 -2.53
N CYS A 59 -26.53 1.02 -2.55
CA CYS A 59 -25.92 0.63 -3.80
C CYS A 59 -26.65 -0.60 -4.34
N SER A 60 -27.39 -0.42 -5.41
CA SER A 60 -28.13 -1.52 -6.07
C SER A 60 -27.20 -2.69 -6.43
N ALA A 61 -25.90 -2.44 -6.53
CA ALA A 61 -24.87 -3.45 -6.71
C ALA A 61 -24.70 -4.35 -5.47
N LEU A 62 -24.79 -3.81 -4.25
CA LEU A 62 -24.70 -4.58 -3.00
C LEU A 62 -25.91 -5.51 -2.84
N ASP A 63 -27.10 -4.97 -3.11
CA ASP A 63 -28.34 -5.76 -3.04
C ASP A 63 -28.37 -6.88 -4.10
N ALA A 64 -27.67 -6.69 -5.24
CA ALA A 64 -27.62 -7.68 -6.31
C ALA A 64 -26.58 -8.80 -6.10
N VAL A 65 -25.54 -8.55 -5.30
CA VAL A 65 -24.40 -9.50 -5.19
C VAL A 65 -24.42 -10.29 -3.89
N ASP A 66 -25.14 -9.82 -2.86
CA ASP A 66 -25.21 -10.42 -1.51
C ASP A 66 -23.82 -10.85 -0.98
N THR A 67 -22.84 -9.99 -1.19
CA THR A 67 -21.43 -10.25 -0.89
C THR A 67 -20.76 -8.97 -0.40
N PRO A 68 -19.89 -9.01 0.62
CA PRO A 68 -19.13 -7.85 1.07
C PRO A 68 -18.32 -7.21 -0.06
N ILE A 69 -18.29 -5.88 -0.10
CA ILE A 69 -17.56 -5.12 -1.13
C ILE A 69 -16.67 -4.07 -0.46
N ILE A 70 -15.42 -3.98 -0.90
CA ILE A 70 -14.50 -2.90 -0.53
C ILE A 70 -14.31 -1.98 -1.74
N VAL A 71 -14.62 -0.68 -1.56
CA VAL A 71 -14.61 0.33 -2.63
C VAL A 71 -13.64 1.45 -2.27
N GLY A 72 -12.72 1.79 -3.19
CA GLY A 72 -11.93 3.03 -3.10
C GLY A 72 -12.78 4.24 -3.51
N ALA A 73 -12.76 5.29 -2.72
CA ALA A 73 -13.55 6.50 -2.92
C ALA A 73 -12.77 7.76 -2.55
N ILE A 74 -13.16 8.89 -3.16
CA ILE A 74 -12.79 10.22 -2.70
C ILE A 74 -14.03 10.80 -2.02
N LEU A 75 -13.86 11.23 -0.77
CA LEU A 75 -14.91 11.82 0.04
C LEU A 75 -14.71 13.34 0.11
N ASP A 76 -15.81 14.10 0.00
CA ASP A 76 -15.79 15.57 0.10
C ASP A 76 -15.78 16.02 1.57
N GLU A 77 -14.93 15.38 2.37
CA GLU A 77 -14.75 15.66 3.80
C GLU A 77 -13.31 15.38 4.25
N PRO A 78 -12.83 16.12 5.28
CA PRO A 78 -13.45 17.27 5.92
C PRO A 78 -13.34 18.53 5.04
N ALA A 79 -14.42 19.32 4.94
CA ALA A 79 -14.34 20.57 4.16
C ALA A 79 -13.32 21.56 4.75
N PRO A 80 -12.55 22.29 3.93
CA PRO A 80 -12.58 22.37 2.47
C PRO A 80 -11.73 21.28 1.77
N ALA A 81 -11.11 20.37 2.51
CA ALA A 81 -10.31 19.27 1.99
C ALA A 81 -11.20 18.09 1.53
N VAL A 82 -10.60 17.19 0.76
CA VAL A 82 -11.16 15.89 0.42
C VAL A 82 -10.33 14.79 1.06
N SER A 83 -10.82 13.56 1.11
CA SER A 83 -10.04 12.43 1.60
C SER A 83 -10.12 11.22 0.67
N ASN A 84 -9.00 10.52 0.53
CA ASN A 84 -8.98 9.19 -0.08
C ASN A 84 -9.43 8.17 0.96
N ALA A 85 -10.43 7.38 0.65
CA ALA A 85 -10.99 6.40 1.56
C ALA A 85 -11.17 5.03 0.91
N SER A 86 -11.08 4.01 1.74
CA SER A 86 -11.53 2.66 1.46
C SER A 86 -12.80 2.42 2.26
N LEU A 87 -13.89 2.11 1.58
CA LEU A 87 -15.21 1.91 2.15
C LEU A 87 -15.56 0.43 2.10
N TYR A 88 -15.92 -0.14 3.24
CA TYR A 88 -16.35 -1.52 3.36
C TYR A 88 -17.84 -1.59 3.57
N TYR A 89 -18.54 -2.18 2.61
CA TYR A 89 -19.97 -2.42 2.62
C TYR A 89 -20.28 -3.87 2.95
N ARG A 90 -21.21 -4.09 3.86
CA ARG A 90 -21.74 -5.41 4.20
C ARG A 90 -23.05 -5.71 3.47
N PRO A 91 -23.33 -7.00 3.17
CA PRO A 91 -24.67 -7.40 2.76
C PRO A 91 -25.70 -6.98 3.81
N GLY A 92 -26.91 -6.66 3.35
CA GLY A 92 -27.98 -6.20 4.26
C GLY A 92 -27.95 -4.70 4.58
N GLY A 93 -26.96 -3.96 4.09
CA GLY A 93 -26.90 -2.50 4.16
C GLY A 93 -26.32 -1.97 5.48
N GLY A 94 -26.51 -0.68 5.71
CA GLY A 94 -25.95 0.05 6.83
C GLY A 94 -24.91 1.09 6.35
N GLU A 95 -24.35 1.83 7.29
CA GLU A 95 -23.25 2.76 7.01
C GLU A 95 -21.96 1.96 6.78
N PRO A 96 -21.18 2.26 5.72
CA PRO A 96 -19.95 1.55 5.46
C PRO A 96 -18.90 1.85 6.53
N GLU A 97 -18.14 0.83 6.91
CA GLU A 97 -16.89 1.07 7.64
C GLU A 97 -15.91 1.74 6.70
N ARG A 98 -15.04 2.61 7.24
CA ARG A 98 -14.12 3.38 6.43
C ARG A 98 -12.70 3.37 6.97
N TYR A 99 -11.76 3.36 6.05
CA TYR A 99 -10.36 3.69 6.23
C TYR A 99 -10.06 4.95 5.43
N VAL A 100 -9.43 5.94 6.04
CA VAL A 100 -8.96 7.15 5.36
C VAL A 100 -7.45 7.07 5.24
N LYS A 101 -6.94 7.38 4.05
CA LYS A 101 -5.51 7.39 3.74
C LYS A 101 -4.72 8.21 4.75
N GLN A 102 -3.71 7.59 5.40
CA GLN A 102 -2.93 8.23 6.45
C GLN A 102 -1.72 9.01 5.91
N HIS A 103 -1.21 8.61 4.74
CA HIS A 103 -0.03 9.23 4.12
C HIS A 103 -0.37 9.79 2.73
N PRO A 104 -1.05 10.95 2.65
CA PRO A 104 -1.21 11.65 1.38
C PRO A 104 0.16 11.97 0.77
N VAL A 105 0.25 11.90 -0.55
CA VAL A 105 1.51 12.09 -1.28
C VAL A 105 1.81 13.59 -1.40
N PRO A 106 2.97 14.07 -0.88
CA PRO A 106 3.37 15.46 -1.03
C PRO A 106 3.46 15.87 -2.50
N PHE A 107 3.08 17.10 -2.80
CA PHE A 107 3.06 17.72 -4.13
C PHE A 107 2.11 17.08 -5.15
N ALA A 108 1.48 15.96 -4.82
CA ALA A 108 0.46 15.32 -5.64
C ALA A 108 -0.93 15.43 -5.03
N GLU A 109 -1.05 15.16 -3.73
CA GLU A 109 -2.31 15.20 -2.98
C GLU A 109 -2.40 16.39 -2.03
N TYR A 110 -1.27 16.91 -1.57
CA TYR A 110 -1.21 18.16 -0.81
C TYR A 110 0.12 18.86 -1.05
N VAL A 111 0.16 20.15 -0.81
CA VAL A 111 1.41 20.94 -0.88
C VAL A 111 1.79 21.36 0.53
N PRO A 112 2.88 20.80 1.10
CA PRO A 112 3.39 21.26 2.38
C PRO A 112 3.90 22.70 2.23
N HIS A 113 3.69 23.55 3.22
CA HIS A 113 4.15 24.96 3.20
C HIS A 113 3.90 25.66 1.86
N ARG A 114 2.66 25.58 1.37
CA ARG A 114 2.24 26.07 0.04
C ARG A 114 2.77 27.45 -0.31
N ASP A 115 2.69 28.42 0.62
CA ASP A 115 3.11 29.79 0.40
C ASP A 115 4.62 29.89 0.14
N PHE A 116 5.41 29.07 0.81
CA PHE A 116 6.85 28.99 0.59
C PHE A 116 7.17 28.45 -0.81
N TYR A 117 6.57 27.32 -1.20
CA TYR A 117 6.84 26.72 -2.51
C TYR A 117 6.27 27.52 -3.67
N ARG A 118 5.22 28.33 -3.45
CA ARG A 118 4.68 29.24 -4.44
C ARG A 118 5.68 30.32 -4.87
N LEU A 119 6.65 30.68 -4.01
CA LEU A 119 7.74 31.59 -4.37
C LEU A 119 8.65 31.03 -5.49
N PHE A 120 8.68 29.72 -5.66
CA PHE A 120 9.57 29.05 -6.61
C PHE A 120 8.83 28.48 -7.83
N SER A 121 7.54 28.19 -7.72
CA SER A 121 6.80 27.57 -8.82
C SER A 121 5.28 27.74 -8.65
N ASP A 122 4.62 28.21 -9.72
CA ASP A 122 3.16 28.27 -9.80
C ASP A 122 2.50 26.86 -9.92
N LYS A 123 3.31 25.81 -10.12
CA LYS A 123 2.80 24.44 -10.21
C LYS A 123 2.15 23.95 -8.92
N VAL A 124 2.44 24.58 -7.78
CA VAL A 124 1.75 24.31 -6.51
C VAL A 124 0.24 24.53 -6.58
N ASP A 125 -0.21 25.37 -7.50
CA ASP A 125 -1.63 25.68 -7.71
C ASP A 125 -2.37 24.64 -8.53
N LEU A 126 -1.66 23.64 -9.09
CA LEU A 126 -2.28 22.46 -9.72
C LEU A 126 -3.00 21.59 -8.68
N VAL A 127 -2.50 21.56 -7.44
CA VAL A 127 -3.16 20.90 -6.31
C VAL A 127 -4.15 21.87 -5.69
N ARG A 128 -5.32 21.99 -6.28
CA ARG A 128 -6.34 23.00 -5.86
C ARG A 128 -6.94 22.68 -4.50
N VAL A 129 -7.27 21.43 -4.26
CA VAL A 129 -7.87 20.93 -3.03
C VAL A 129 -6.89 19.93 -2.41
N GLY A 130 -6.55 20.13 -1.14
CA GLY A 130 -5.67 19.23 -0.41
C GLY A 130 -6.42 17.99 0.07
N PHE A 131 -5.74 16.84 0.12
CA PHE A 131 -6.27 15.64 0.73
C PHE A 131 -5.98 15.65 2.23
N ALA A 132 -7.02 15.40 3.01
CA ALA A 132 -6.91 15.25 4.45
C ALA A 132 -6.25 13.91 4.81
N LYS A 133 -5.51 13.94 5.91
CA LYS A 133 -4.82 12.79 6.45
C LYS A 133 -5.74 11.99 7.39
N GLY A 134 -5.79 10.67 7.22
CA GLY A 134 -6.38 9.74 8.18
C GLY A 134 -5.49 9.55 9.42
N GLU A 135 -6.08 9.06 10.51
CA GLU A 135 -5.39 8.92 11.79
C GLU A 135 -5.30 7.47 12.28
N ARG A 136 -6.07 6.55 11.70
CA ARG A 136 -6.23 5.19 12.22
C ARG A 136 -6.06 4.15 11.14
N ASN A 137 -5.44 3.04 11.52
CA ASN A 137 -5.52 1.81 10.75
C ASN A 137 -6.96 1.29 10.76
N ALA A 138 -7.29 0.50 9.75
CA ALA A 138 -8.53 -0.24 9.71
C ALA A 138 -8.23 -1.71 9.39
N ALA A 139 -9.04 -2.59 9.95
CA ALA A 139 -9.10 -3.99 9.59
C ALA A 139 -10.58 -4.35 9.57
N PHE A 140 -11.15 -4.46 8.39
CA PHE A 140 -12.56 -4.79 8.20
C PHE A 140 -12.78 -6.26 8.50
N SER A 141 -13.72 -6.56 9.40
CA SER A 141 -14.10 -7.94 9.68
C SER A 141 -15.03 -8.43 8.58
N VAL A 142 -14.55 -9.40 7.80
CA VAL A 142 -15.25 -9.95 6.64
C VAL A 142 -15.69 -11.38 6.96
N GLU A 143 -16.99 -11.62 6.83
CA GLU A 143 -17.54 -12.97 6.94
C GLU A 143 -17.37 -13.68 5.59
N GLY A 144 -16.46 -14.63 5.55
CA GLY A 144 -16.23 -15.52 4.42
C GLY A 144 -17.00 -16.83 4.54
N ARG A 145 -16.92 -17.67 3.52
CA ARG A 145 -17.57 -18.99 3.54
C ARG A 145 -17.04 -19.91 4.62
N ASP A 146 -15.75 -19.82 4.90
CA ASP A 146 -15.03 -20.73 5.78
C ASP A 146 -14.68 -20.07 7.13
N GLY A 147 -15.24 -18.91 7.41
CA GLY A 147 -15.05 -18.17 8.67
C GLY A 147 -14.72 -16.69 8.47
N THR A 148 -14.49 -16.01 9.57
CA THR A 148 -14.18 -14.58 9.58
C THR A 148 -12.71 -14.33 9.30
N PHE A 149 -12.41 -13.26 8.56
CA PHE A 149 -11.06 -12.78 8.36
C PHE A 149 -11.01 -11.24 8.36
N SER A 150 -9.85 -10.70 8.59
CA SER A 150 -9.61 -9.26 8.56
C SER A 150 -9.09 -8.81 7.18
N ALA A 151 -9.82 -7.95 6.48
CA ALA A 151 -9.34 -7.26 5.30
C ALA A 151 -8.71 -5.92 5.70
N VAL A 152 -7.40 -5.78 5.45
CA VAL A 152 -6.59 -4.62 5.87
C VAL A 152 -6.34 -3.72 4.68
N PRO A 153 -7.05 -2.59 4.55
CA PRO A 153 -6.92 -1.69 3.43
C PRO A 153 -5.66 -0.82 3.54
N THR A 154 -5.03 -0.56 2.40
CA THR A 154 -4.05 0.50 2.20
C THR A 154 -4.29 1.19 0.87
N ILE A 155 -3.92 2.46 0.75
CA ILE A 155 -4.24 3.25 -0.43
C ILE A 155 -2.97 3.73 -1.11
N CYS A 156 -2.78 3.30 -2.38
CA CYS A 156 -1.72 3.75 -3.27
C CYS A 156 -0.33 3.53 -2.68
N PHE A 157 0.49 4.58 -2.58
CA PHE A 157 1.88 4.52 -2.14
C PHE A 157 2.04 4.16 -0.65
N GLU A 158 0.97 4.09 0.13
CA GLU A 158 1.04 3.68 1.54
C GLU A 158 1.66 2.30 1.73
N VAL A 159 1.52 1.42 0.76
CA VAL A 159 2.16 0.10 0.76
C VAL A 159 3.69 0.17 0.87
N ALA A 160 4.30 1.32 0.55
CA ALA A 160 5.74 1.54 0.67
C ALA A 160 6.18 1.95 2.09
N TYR A 161 5.27 2.35 2.98
CA TYR A 161 5.62 2.78 4.34
C TYR A 161 5.69 1.60 5.31
N ASP A 162 6.91 1.20 5.70
CA ASP A 162 7.17 0.04 6.58
C ASP A 162 6.42 0.13 7.91
N GLY A 163 6.50 1.29 8.55
CA GLY A 163 5.85 1.51 9.85
C GLY A 163 4.33 1.41 9.78
N LEU A 164 3.71 1.93 8.72
CA LEU A 164 2.28 1.85 8.51
C LEU A 164 1.83 0.41 8.28
N MET A 165 2.49 -0.28 7.35
CA MET A 165 2.14 -1.67 7.01
C MET A 165 2.28 -2.58 8.23
N ARG A 166 3.39 -2.44 8.97
CA ARG A 166 3.63 -3.20 10.20
C ARG A 166 2.57 -2.92 11.28
N SER A 167 2.21 -1.66 11.51
CA SER A 167 1.18 -1.33 12.49
C SER A 167 -0.19 -1.87 12.08
N ALA A 168 -0.55 -1.75 10.82
CA ALA A 168 -1.82 -2.25 10.29
C ALA A 168 -1.94 -3.78 10.43
N VAL A 169 -0.86 -4.51 10.14
CA VAL A 169 -0.81 -5.97 10.34
C VAL A 169 -0.90 -6.35 11.82
N LYS A 170 -0.22 -5.62 12.71
CA LYS A 170 -0.31 -5.86 14.17
C LYS A 170 -1.71 -5.61 14.71
N ASP A 171 -2.36 -4.54 14.25
CA ASP A 171 -3.73 -4.21 14.68
C ASP A 171 -4.73 -5.26 14.17
N ALA A 172 -4.54 -5.79 12.97
CA ALA A 172 -5.35 -6.89 12.45
C ALA A 172 -5.12 -8.18 13.24
N GLU A 173 -3.86 -8.53 13.53
CA GLU A 173 -3.51 -9.72 14.31
C GLU A 173 -4.07 -9.66 15.74
N ALA A 174 -4.16 -8.48 16.32
CA ALA A 174 -4.75 -8.29 17.66
C ALA A 174 -6.24 -8.65 17.72
N LYS A 175 -6.93 -8.72 16.57
CA LYS A 175 -8.32 -9.21 16.48
C LYS A 175 -8.42 -10.74 16.55
N GLY A 176 -7.31 -11.44 16.30
CA GLY A 176 -7.24 -12.91 16.34
C GLY A 176 -7.64 -13.62 15.06
N ASP A 177 -8.13 -12.89 14.06
CA ASP A 177 -8.54 -13.46 12.77
C ASP A 177 -7.37 -13.48 11.76
N PRO A 178 -7.33 -14.48 10.84
CA PRO A 178 -6.40 -14.42 9.73
C PRO A 178 -6.66 -13.19 8.86
N SER A 179 -5.62 -12.66 8.21
CA SER A 179 -5.76 -11.39 7.49
C SER A 179 -5.31 -11.44 6.03
N LEU A 180 -5.97 -10.57 5.23
CA LEU A 180 -5.67 -10.26 3.84
C LEU A 180 -5.36 -8.76 3.72
N LEU A 181 -4.24 -8.41 3.10
CA LEU A 181 -3.95 -7.03 2.78
C LEU A 181 -4.65 -6.63 1.47
N VAL A 182 -5.25 -5.45 1.45
CA VAL A 182 -5.96 -4.93 0.28
C VAL A 182 -5.33 -3.62 -0.13
N VAL A 183 -4.59 -3.62 -1.24
CA VAL A 183 -3.95 -2.43 -1.80
C VAL A 183 -4.83 -1.87 -2.90
N GLN A 184 -5.38 -0.69 -2.70
CA GLN A 184 -6.21 0.00 -3.68
C GLN A 184 -5.47 1.22 -4.23
N THR A 185 -5.31 1.32 -5.55
CA THR A 185 -4.53 2.40 -6.16
C THR A 185 -5.16 2.94 -7.42
N ASN A 186 -4.87 4.21 -7.72
CA ASN A 186 -5.14 4.83 -8.99
C ASN A 186 -3.83 5.29 -9.63
N ASN A 187 -3.42 4.58 -10.66
CA ASN A 187 -2.17 4.82 -11.38
C ASN A 187 -2.37 5.63 -12.66
N ALA A 188 -3.53 6.29 -12.83
CA ALA A 188 -3.86 7.00 -14.08
C ALA A 188 -2.87 8.12 -14.42
N THR A 189 -2.31 8.78 -13.42
CA THR A 189 -1.33 9.87 -13.60
C THR A 189 0.03 9.37 -14.10
N PHE A 190 0.33 8.10 -13.90
CA PHE A 190 1.60 7.51 -14.32
C PHE A 190 1.62 7.06 -15.79
N GLY A 191 0.45 6.95 -16.43
CA GLY A 191 0.35 6.53 -17.81
C GLY A 191 0.96 5.12 -18.04
N TYR A 192 1.77 5.00 -19.09
CA TYR A 192 2.46 3.73 -19.44
C TYR A 192 3.88 3.63 -18.90
N THR A 193 4.15 4.31 -17.80
CA THR A 193 5.47 4.27 -17.16
C THR A 193 5.63 3.04 -16.25
N ALA A 194 6.84 2.85 -15.71
CA ALA A 194 7.16 1.70 -14.86
C ALA A 194 6.60 1.81 -13.42
N GLU A 195 6.06 2.95 -13.01
CA GLU A 195 5.65 3.19 -11.62
C GLU A 195 4.55 2.21 -11.17
N SER A 196 3.61 1.84 -12.06
CA SER A 196 2.57 0.87 -11.73
C SER A 196 3.16 -0.52 -11.44
N THR A 197 4.12 -0.96 -12.25
CA THR A 197 4.80 -2.26 -12.05
C THR A 197 5.72 -2.24 -10.84
N GLN A 198 6.37 -1.11 -10.56
CA GLN A 198 7.19 -0.92 -9.35
C GLN A 198 6.32 -0.99 -8.10
N GLN A 199 5.17 -0.33 -8.09
CA GLN A 199 4.24 -0.39 -6.96
C GLN A 199 3.74 -1.81 -6.72
N TYR A 200 3.46 -2.56 -7.79
CA TYR A 200 3.10 -3.97 -7.67
C TYR A 200 4.25 -4.81 -7.10
N ALA A 201 5.50 -4.54 -7.51
CA ALA A 201 6.67 -5.19 -6.95
C ALA A 201 6.86 -4.90 -5.45
N ILE A 202 6.60 -3.67 -5.01
CA ILE A 202 6.58 -3.33 -3.57
C ILE A 202 5.55 -4.19 -2.84
N SER A 203 4.34 -4.34 -3.38
CA SER A 203 3.32 -5.22 -2.77
C SER A 203 3.78 -6.67 -2.66
N ARG A 204 4.55 -7.18 -3.63
CA ARG A 204 5.14 -8.53 -3.54
C ARG A 204 6.13 -8.67 -2.37
N ILE A 205 6.95 -7.65 -2.15
CA ILE A 205 7.87 -7.61 -1.01
C ILE A 205 7.08 -7.58 0.31
N ARG A 206 6.01 -6.78 0.37
CA ARG A 206 5.14 -6.72 1.57
C ARG A 206 4.43 -8.04 1.87
N ALA A 207 4.03 -8.77 0.83
CA ALA A 207 3.44 -10.09 1.02
C ALA A 207 4.40 -11.05 1.73
N ILE A 208 5.67 -11.05 1.32
CA ILE A 208 6.73 -11.85 1.94
C ILE A 208 7.04 -11.35 3.35
N GLU A 209 7.23 -10.04 3.50
CA GLU A 209 7.61 -9.41 4.77
C GLU A 209 6.61 -9.71 5.89
N HIS A 210 5.33 -9.58 5.58
CA HIS A 210 4.25 -9.78 6.55
C HIS A 210 3.68 -11.20 6.53
N GLY A 211 4.12 -12.06 5.62
CA GLY A 211 3.60 -13.41 5.46
C GLY A 211 2.09 -13.43 5.14
N ARG A 212 1.59 -12.43 4.40
CA ARG A 212 0.17 -12.23 4.10
C ARG A 212 -0.08 -12.23 2.60
N SER A 213 -1.22 -12.77 2.18
CA SER A 213 -1.70 -12.54 0.81
C SER A 213 -2.10 -11.09 0.62
N ILE A 214 -1.94 -10.59 -0.60
CA ILE A 214 -2.33 -9.24 -0.99
C ILE A 214 -3.26 -9.28 -2.20
N ALA A 215 -4.41 -8.63 -2.08
CA ALA A 215 -5.23 -8.24 -3.21
C ALA A 215 -4.79 -6.84 -3.66
N HIS A 216 -3.97 -6.77 -4.72
CA HIS A 216 -3.52 -5.50 -5.30
C HIS A 216 -4.43 -5.11 -6.44
N VAL A 217 -5.12 -4.00 -6.31
CA VAL A 217 -6.15 -3.56 -7.25
C VAL A 217 -5.91 -2.14 -7.70
N SER A 218 -5.71 -1.98 -9.01
CA SER A 218 -5.49 -0.70 -9.66
C SER A 218 -6.59 -0.40 -10.69
N THR A 219 -6.94 0.85 -10.86
CA THR A 219 -7.94 1.27 -11.87
C THR A 219 -7.44 1.07 -13.29
N VAL A 220 -6.20 1.46 -13.57
CA VAL A 220 -5.58 1.43 -14.89
C VAL A 220 -4.19 0.81 -14.87
N GLY A 221 -3.67 0.54 -13.68
CA GLY A 221 -2.38 -0.10 -13.48
C GLY A 221 -2.49 -1.62 -13.46
N VAL A 222 -1.41 -2.24 -12.99
CA VAL A 222 -1.33 -3.68 -12.78
C VAL A 222 -2.18 -4.08 -11.59
N SER A 223 -3.03 -5.09 -11.76
CA SER A 223 -3.81 -5.70 -10.67
C SER A 223 -3.57 -7.20 -10.63
N GLY A 224 -3.64 -7.81 -9.46
CA GLY A 224 -3.49 -9.25 -9.26
C GLY A 224 -3.49 -9.63 -7.79
N PHE A 225 -3.48 -10.93 -7.54
CA PHE A 225 -3.37 -11.48 -6.19
C PHE A 225 -1.94 -11.97 -5.96
N ILE A 226 -1.42 -11.73 -4.78
CA ILE A 226 -0.05 -12.05 -4.39
C ILE A 226 -0.12 -12.97 -3.17
N ASN A 227 0.58 -14.08 -3.25
CA ASN A 227 0.68 -15.05 -2.16
C ASN A 227 1.70 -14.60 -1.10
N PRO A 228 1.66 -15.20 0.12
CA PRO A 228 2.60 -14.86 1.20
C PRO A 228 4.08 -15.12 0.87
N ASP A 229 4.38 -15.90 -0.16
CA ASP A 229 5.73 -16.17 -0.66
C ASP A 229 6.17 -15.18 -1.76
N GLY A 230 5.32 -14.19 -2.10
CA GLY A 230 5.56 -13.22 -3.16
C GLY A 230 5.26 -13.72 -4.57
N SER A 231 4.86 -15.00 -4.75
CA SER A 231 4.33 -15.47 -6.02
C SER A 231 3.01 -14.75 -6.31
N SER A 232 2.68 -14.58 -7.58
CA SER A 232 1.45 -13.87 -7.95
C SER A 232 0.68 -14.64 -9.01
N SER A 233 -0.66 -14.51 -8.97
CA SER A 233 -1.54 -14.91 -10.06
C SER A 233 -1.22 -14.11 -11.33
N PRO A 234 -1.74 -14.53 -12.50
CA PRO A 234 -1.63 -13.73 -13.70
C PRO A 234 -2.13 -12.30 -13.44
N VAL A 235 -1.29 -11.32 -13.76
CA VAL A 235 -1.59 -9.90 -13.55
C VAL A 235 -2.31 -9.31 -14.77
N THR A 236 -3.10 -8.26 -14.52
CA THR A 236 -3.74 -7.53 -15.62
C THR A 236 -2.74 -6.67 -16.39
N GLY A 237 -3.00 -6.42 -17.66
CA GLY A 237 -2.28 -5.40 -18.41
C GLY A 237 -2.64 -3.98 -17.96
N LEU A 238 -1.79 -3.00 -18.33
CA LEU A 238 -2.09 -1.58 -18.13
C LEU A 238 -3.32 -1.19 -18.96
N PHE A 239 -4.17 -0.34 -18.40
CA PHE A 239 -5.41 0.17 -19.03
C PHE A 239 -6.36 -0.93 -19.53
N THR A 240 -6.30 -2.11 -18.92
CA THR A 240 -7.12 -3.26 -19.30
C THR A 240 -8.24 -3.45 -18.28
N ALA A 241 -9.48 -3.53 -18.76
CA ALA A 241 -10.61 -3.89 -17.92
C ALA A 241 -10.59 -5.40 -17.64
N ALA A 242 -10.47 -5.78 -16.38
CA ALA A 242 -10.45 -7.18 -15.96
C ALA A 242 -11.16 -7.35 -14.62
N GLN A 243 -11.60 -8.59 -14.36
CA GLN A 243 -12.24 -8.98 -13.11
C GLN A 243 -11.61 -10.32 -12.65
N PRO A 244 -10.34 -10.29 -12.22
CA PRO A 244 -9.69 -11.51 -11.75
C PRO A 244 -10.39 -12.03 -10.48
N VAL A 245 -10.52 -13.34 -10.40
CA VAL A 245 -11.05 -14.06 -9.25
C VAL A 245 -10.04 -15.12 -8.87
N GLU A 246 -9.66 -15.17 -7.59
CA GLU A 246 -8.63 -16.06 -7.10
C GLU A 246 -8.97 -16.57 -5.69
N ASP A 247 -8.57 -17.79 -5.40
CA ASP A 247 -8.56 -18.35 -4.06
C ASP A 247 -7.28 -17.90 -3.37
N VAL A 248 -7.38 -17.10 -2.28
CA VAL A 248 -6.24 -16.57 -1.56
C VAL A 248 -6.00 -17.30 -0.24
N VAL A 249 -4.74 -17.49 0.10
CA VAL A 249 -4.33 -18.07 1.37
C VAL A 249 -4.39 -17.00 2.46
N LEU A 250 -5.23 -17.22 3.46
CA LEU A 250 -5.29 -16.36 4.64
C LEU A 250 -4.37 -16.90 5.75
N ARG A 251 -3.64 -16.03 6.38
CA ARG A 251 -2.71 -16.37 7.47
C ARG A 251 -2.88 -15.46 8.67
N SER A 252 -2.53 -16.01 9.84
CA SER A 252 -2.36 -15.31 11.11
C SER A 252 -0.92 -15.45 11.60
N GLY A 253 -0.57 -14.79 12.70
CA GLY A 253 0.75 -14.79 13.31
C GLY A 253 1.67 -13.70 12.74
N LEU A 254 2.51 -13.11 13.56
CA LEU A 254 3.48 -12.09 13.17
C LEU A 254 4.77 -12.73 12.69
N THR A 255 5.31 -12.24 11.58
CA THR A 255 6.62 -12.63 11.05
C THR A 255 7.75 -12.13 11.96
N LEU A 256 8.97 -12.57 11.69
CA LEU A 256 10.15 -12.04 12.37
C LEU A 256 10.34 -10.54 12.08
N SER A 257 10.07 -10.11 10.84
CA SER A 257 10.11 -8.71 10.44
C SER A 257 9.11 -7.87 11.22
N ASP A 258 7.88 -8.34 11.39
CA ASP A 258 6.85 -7.65 12.17
C ASP A 258 7.24 -7.49 13.64
N ARG A 259 7.91 -8.50 14.21
CA ARG A 259 8.33 -8.51 15.61
C ARG A 259 9.53 -7.60 15.88
N LEU A 260 10.58 -7.72 15.05
CA LEU A 260 11.82 -6.97 15.22
C LEU A 260 11.65 -5.49 14.80
N GLY A 261 10.84 -5.25 13.77
CA GLY A 261 10.62 -3.90 13.26
C GLY A 261 11.93 -3.21 12.85
N PRO A 262 12.12 -1.93 13.17
CA PRO A 262 13.28 -1.14 12.74
C PRO A 262 14.57 -1.47 13.50
N TRP A 263 14.55 -2.42 14.46
CA TRP A 263 15.73 -2.72 15.28
C TRP A 263 16.86 -3.33 14.48
N VAL A 264 16.55 -4.01 13.36
CA VAL A 264 17.57 -4.57 12.46
C VAL A 264 18.34 -3.46 11.77
N GLU A 265 17.64 -2.47 11.18
CA GLU A 265 18.25 -1.32 10.53
C GLU A 265 19.05 -0.47 11.51
N ILE A 266 18.49 -0.22 12.70
CA ILE A 266 19.16 0.50 13.79
C ILE A 266 20.44 -0.25 14.19
N GLY A 267 20.38 -1.56 14.37
CA GLY A 267 21.54 -2.39 14.68
C GLY A 267 22.63 -2.30 13.63
N CYS A 268 22.27 -2.44 12.35
CA CYS A 268 23.21 -2.29 11.24
C CYS A 268 23.83 -0.88 11.19
N ALA A 269 23.05 0.17 11.39
CA ALA A 269 23.55 1.54 11.43
C ALA A 269 24.54 1.75 12.59
N LEU A 270 24.25 1.23 13.76
CA LEU A 270 25.15 1.29 14.92
C LEU A 270 26.47 0.55 14.65
N VAL A 271 26.44 -0.64 14.09
CA VAL A 271 27.65 -1.39 13.71
C VAL A 271 28.49 -0.61 12.70
N LEU A 272 27.84 0.00 11.70
CA LEU A 272 28.53 0.82 10.71
C LEU A 272 29.20 2.05 11.36
N LEU A 273 28.48 2.76 12.22
CA LEU A 273 29.02 3.93 12.95
C LEU A 273 30.19 3.56 13.84
N LEU A 274 30.10 2.43 14.54
CA LEU A 274 31.21 1.91 15.35
C LEU A 274 32.42 1.54 14.51
N ALA A 275 32.21 0.90 13.36
CA ALA A 275 33.29 0.55 12.44
C ALA A 275 33.99 1.79 11.87
N VAL A 276 33.22 2.80 11.46
CA VAL A 276 33.75 4.09 10.98
C VAL A 276 34.53 4.80 12.09
N GLY A 277 33.95 4.90 13.29
CA GLY A 277 34.59 5.51 14.44
C GLY A 277 35.92 4.82 14.82
N TRP A 278 35.96 3.50 14.79
CA TRP A 278 37.15 2.73 15.03
C TRP A 278 38.24 2.97 13.95
N ARG A 279 37.85 3.03 12.67
CA ARG A 279 38.76 3.33 11.56
C ARG A 279 39.36 4.73 11.69
N VAL A 280 38.53 5.75 12.03
CA VAL A 280 38.97 7.13 12.24
C VAL A 280 39.99 7.21 13.40
N ARG A 281 39.72 6.55 14.53
CA ARG A 281 40.64 6.50 15.68
C ARG A 281 41.96 5.89 15.30
N ARG A 282 41.99 4.74 14.57
CA ARG A 282 43.20 4.10 14.12
C ARG A 282 44.02 4.98 13.13
N GLY A 283 43.35 5.71 12.24
CA GLY A 283 44.00 6.65 11.34
C GLY A 283 44.60 7.87 12.04
N ALA A 284 43.98 8.32 13.12
CA ALA A 284 44.51 9.42 13.94
C ALA A 284 45.76 9.01 14.75
N THR A 285 45.81 7.79 15.28
CA THR A 285 46.93 7.29 16.06
C THR A 285 48.16 6.93 15.17
N GLY A 286 47.95 6.63 13.89
CA GLY A 286 49.05 6.34 12.96
C GLY A 286 49.81 7.58 12.44
N ARG A 287 49.30 8.82 12.67
CA ARG A 287 49.98 10.05 12.22
C ARG A 287 50.96 10.69 13.21
N VAL A 288 51.06 10.21 14.43
CA VAL A 288 51.90 10.80 15.49
C VAL A 288 53.33 10.25 15.48
N GLY A 289 53.69 9.30 14.60
CA GLY A 289 54.99 8.61 14.59
C GLY A 289 55.96 9.03 13.47
N GLY A 290 55.70 10.12 12.74
CA GLY A 290 56.66 10.61 11.72
C GLY A 290 57.78 11.43 12.33
N GLN A 291 58.90 10.81 12.70
CA GLN A 291 60.15 11.54 13.03
C GLN A 291 60.61 12.35 11.81
N PRO A 292 61.08 13.61 12.02
CA PRO A 292 61.77 14.34 10.95
C PRO A 292 63.10 13.67 10.66
N THR A 293 63.28 13.20 9.43
CA THR A 293 64.57 12.77 8.92
C THR A 293 65.49 13.98 8.85
N SER A 294 66.49 14.01 9.75
CA SER A 294 67.64 14.91 9.69
C SER A 294 68.43 14.61 8.44
N HIS A 295 68.50 15.53 7.49
CA HIS A 295 69.46 15.50 6.40
C HIS A 295 70.86 15.70 6.94
N PRO A 296 71.87 14.87 6.58
CA PRO A 296 73.26 15.19 6.85
C PRO A 296 73.69 16.33 5.90
N THR A 297 74.25 17.40 6.51
CA THR A 297 74.96 18.46 5.79
C THR A 297 76.24 17.91 5.25
N GLU A 298 76.38 17.88 3.94
CA GLU A 298 77.63 17.56 3.22
C GLU A 298 78.54 18.80 3.32
N GLU A 299 79.70 18.60 4.03
CA GLU A 299 80.76 19.56 4.20
C GLU A 299 81.56 19.61 2.90
N VAL A 300 81.48 20.67 2.14
CA VAL A 300 82.33 20.92 0.95
C VAL A 300 83.65 21.40 1.41
N THR A 301 84.69 20.52 1.39
CA THR A 301 86.08 20.88 1.59
C THR A 301 86.66 21.43 0.28
N THR A 302 86.86 22.74 0.22
CA THR A 302 87.68 23.37 -0.79
C THR A 302 89.18 23.19 -0.44
N GLY A 303 89.87 22.36 -1.22
CA GLY A 303 91.39 22.23 -1.21
C GLY A 303 91.98 23.05 -2.34
N ALA A 304 93.03 23.82 -2.01
CA ALA A 304 93.80 24.70 -2.83
C ALA A 304 94.59 24.00 -3.98
#